data_ab5ba5abf54e5247459ed1818867762a
#
_entry.id   ab5ba5abf54e5247459ed1818867762a
#
_cell.length_a   1.000
_cell.length_b   1.000
_cell.length_c   1.000
_cell.angle_alpha   90.00
_cell.angle_beta   90.00
_cell.angle_gamma   90.00
#
_symmetry.space_group_name_H-M   'P 1'
#
loop_
_entity.id
_entity.type
_entity.pdbx_description
1 polymer ?
#
loop_
_entity_poly.entity_id
_entity_poly.type
_entity_poly.pdbx_seq_one_letter_code
_entity_poly.pdbx_strand_id
1 'polypeptide(L)'
;EIYRHANNPYVDEWMVGLRARAITPLQIPKGAKGAREILKALKEKKSLYMLVDQKMNEGLETTFFGHKAMTTAAPAGLAVRYGVPIYPISFRRLGESTGFAMKVNPPILADEKADTFEEIARITQAMNDFLEGEIRAHPEQWFWLHNRWPKHPKV
;
A
#
# COMPACT_ATOMS: atom_id res chain seq x y z
N GLU A 1 6.21 -2.08 9.39
CA GLU A 1 6.18 -2.08 7.92
C GLU A 1 5.85 -3.46 7.39
N ILE A 2 5.00 -3.51 6.35
CA ILE A 2 4.68 -4.77 5.66
C ILE A 2 5.51 -4.85 4.39
N TYR A 3 6.27 -5.94 4.23
CA TYR A 3 7.21 -6.09 3.13
C TYR A 3 7.13 -7.47 2.45
N ARG A 4 7.71 -7.57 1.27
CA ARG A 4 7.94 -8.84 0.57
C ARG A 4 9.40 -9.24 0.75
N HIS A 5 9.65 -10.51 1.09
CA HIS A 5 11.00 -11.07 1.12
C HIS A 5 11.71 -10.89 -0.23
N ALA A 6 12.96 -10.50 -0.19
CA ALA A 6 13.81 -10.56 -1.37
C ALA A 6 14.10 -12.03 -1.74
N ASN A 7 14.30 -12.29 -3.04
CA ASN A 7 14.56 -13.66 -3.50
C ASN A 7 15.91 -14.21 -2.99
N ASN A 8 16.88 -13.33 -2.74
CA ASN A 8 18.17 -13.71 -2.15
C ASN A 8 18.11 -13.50 -0.63
N PRO A 9 18.29 -14.55 0.21
CA PRO A 9 18.16 -14.44 1.65
C PRO A 9 19.18 -13.49 2.30
N TYR A 10 20.40 -13.40 1.78
CA TYR A 10 21.41 -12.47 2.29
C TYR A 10 21.02 -11.01 2.03
N VAL A 11 20.45 -10.74 0.85
CA VAL A 11 19.94 -9.39 0.52
C VAL A 11 18.74 -9.08 1.38
N ASP A 12 17.87 -10.06 1.62
CA ASP A 12 16.67 -9.89 2.48
C ASP A 12 17.09 -9.51 3.90
N GLU A 13 17.98 -10.27 4.51
CA GLU A 13 18.50 -10.02 5.86
C GLU A 13 19.14 -8.63 5.96
N TRP A 14 19.97 -8.27 5.00
CA TRP A 14 20.58 -6.94 4.93
C TRP A 14 19.55 -5.82 4.83
N MET A 15 18.56 -5.95 3.94
CA MET A 15 17.49 -4.97 3.76
C MET A 15 16.60 -4.84 5.01
N VAL A 16 16.23 -5.97 5.63
CA VAL A 16 15.47 -5.99 6.89
C VAL A 16 16.25 -5.26 7.98
N GLY A 17 17.55 -5.52 8.10
CA GLY A 17 18.43 -4.84 9.05
C GLY A 17 18.53 -3.33 8.82
N LEU A 18 18.61 -2.88 7.56
CA LEU A 18 18.57 -1.45 7.22
C LEU A 18 17.25 -0.80 7.61
N ARG A 19 16.12 -1.41 7.23
CA ARG A 19 14.77 -0.90 7.54
C ARG A 19 14.50 -0.87 9.04
N ALA A 20 14.96 -1.89 9.76
CA ALA A 20 14.80 -1.96 11.21
C ALA A 20 15.48 -0.79 11.92
N ARG A 21 16.62 -0.32 11.39
CA ARG A 21 17.34 0.85 11.92
C ARG A 21 16.76 2.18 11.45
N ALA A 22 16.31 2.25 10.20
CA ALA A 22 15.92 3.52 9.58
C ALA A 22 14.42 3.84 9.75
N ILE A 23 13.56 2.82 9.84
CA ILE A 23 12.09 2.99 9.81
C ILE A 23 11.47 2.45 11.10
N THR A 24 11.49 1.13 11.29
CA THR A 24 10.91 0.45 12.45
C THR A 24 11.51 -0.95 12.63
N PRO A 25 11.78 -1.38 13.87
CA PRO A 25 12.25 -2.74 14.11
C PRO A 25 11.20 -3.82 13.78
N LEU A 26 9.90 -3.46 13.74
CA LEU A 26 8.83 -4.38 13.40
C LEU A 26 8.67 -4.46 11.88
N GLN A 27 9.29 -5.45 11.27
CA GLN A 27 9.16 -5.78 9.86
C GLN A 27 8.26 -7.02 9.71
N ILE A 28 7.10 -6.87 9.07
CA ILE A 28 6.11 -7.94 8.92
C ILE A 28 6.14 -8.46 7.48
N PRO A 29 6.52 -9.74 7.26
CA PRO A 29 6.53 -10.30 5.92
C PRO A 29 5.11 -10.52 5.38
N LYS A 30 4.90 -10.36 4.07
CA LYS A 30 3.64 -10.75 3.41
C LYS A 30 3.41 -12.26 3.54
N GLY A 31 2.14 -12.66 3.66
CA GLY A 31 1.72 -14.07 3.74
C GLY A 31 1.01 -14.43 5.04
N ALA A 32 0.68 -15.73 5.19
CA ALA A 32 -0.14 -16.20 6.31
C ALA A 32 0.48 -15.94 7.70
N LYS A 33 1.82 -16.03 7.81
CA LYS A 33 2.53 -15.71 9.05
C LYS A 33 2.41 -14.23 9.38
N GLY A 34 2.63 -13.36 8.40
CA GLY A 34 2.53 -11.92 8.58
C GLY A 34 1.12 -11.46 8.91
N ALA A 35 0.07 -12.14 8.41
CA ALA A 35 -1.31 -11.81 8.73
C ALA A 35 -1.58 -11.84 10.25
N ARG A 36 -1.04 -12.82 10.98
CA ARG A 36 -1.18 -12.91 12.45
C ARG A 36 -0.45 -11.75 13.14
N GLU A 37 0.73 -11.40 12.66
CA GLU A 37 1.52 -10.29 13.20
C GLU A 37 0.85 -8.94 12.95
N ILE A 38 0.21 -8.75 11.80
CA ILE A 38 -0.62 -7.57 11.49
C ILE A 38 -1.74 -7.42 12.52
N LEU A 39 -2.49 -8.49 12.77
CA LEU A 39 -3.58 -8.47 13.74
C LEU A 39 -3.09 -8.17 15.16
N LYS A 40 -1.95 -8.75 15.54
CA LYS A 40 -1.30 -8.45 16.84
C LYS A 40 -0.92 -6.98 16.92
N ALA A 41 -0.28 -6.43 15.89
CA ALA A 41 0.12 -5.03 15.85
C ALA A 41 -1.10 -4.07 15.98
N LEU A 42 -2.21 -4.37 15.29
CA LEU A 42 -3.44 -3.58 15.41
C LEU A 42 -4.05 -3.65 16.81
N LYS A 43 -4.09 -4.83 17.44
CA LYS A 43 -4.55 -4.97 18.82
C LYS A 43 -3.68 -4.19 19.81
N GLU A 44 -2.38 -4.09 19.55
CA GLU A 44 -1.42 -3.29 20.31
C GLU A 44 -1.45 -1.79 19.92
N LYS A 45 -2.44 -1.36 19.12
CA LYS A 45 -2.62 0.02 18.64
C LYS A 45 -1.40 0.57 17.88
N LYS A 46 -0.66 -0.30 17.22
CA LYS A 46 0.47 0.09 16.36
C LYS A 46 -0.02 0.47 14.97
N SER A 47 0.59 1.49 14.37
CA SER A 47 0.35 1.86 12.98
C SER A 47 0.98 0.86 12.02
N LEU A 48 0.29 0.58 10.91
CA LEU A 48 0.79 -0.25 9.83
C LEU A 48 1.16 0.62 8.63
N TYR A 49 2.31 0.35 8.04
CA TYR A 49 2.75 1.01 6.82
C TYR A 49 2.74 0.01 5.66
N MET A 50 2.02 0.36 4.58
CA MET A 50 1.82 -0.50 3.41
C MET A 50 2.04 0.27 2.12
N LEU A 51 2.81 -0.30 1.18
CA LEU A 51 2.87 0.16 -0.20
C LEU A 51 1.74 -0.49 -1.00
N VAL A 52 0.94 0.33 -1.68
CA VAL A 52 -0.30 -0.12 -2.35
C VAL A 52 -0.35 0.18 -3.85
N ASP A 53 0.69 0.79 -4.39
CA ASP A 53 0.80 1.17 -5.80
C ASP A 53 1.11 0.01 -6.76
N GLN A 54 1.50 -1.14 -6.25
CA GLN A 54 1.85 -2.31 -7.04
C GLN A 54 0.63 -3.17 -7.38
N LYS A 55 0.74 -3.91 -8.50
CA LYS A 55 -0.25 -4.93 -8.88
C LYS A 55 -0.32 -6.04 -7.84
N MET A 56 -1.54 -6.44 -7.50
CA MET A 56 -1.81 -7.62 -6.66
C MET A 56 -2.75 -8.58 -7.42
N ASN A 57 -2.23 -9.72 -7.88
CA ASN A 57 -3.02 -10.63 -8.74
C ASN A 57 -4.27 -11.16 -8.04
N GLU A 58 -4.22 -11.43 -6.74
CA GLU A 58 -5.34 -11.87 -5.90
C GLU A 58 -6.08 -10.67 -5.27
N GLY A 59 -5.87 -9.47 -5.80
CA GLY A 59 -6.51 -8.25 -5.34
C GLY A 59 -7.92 -8.07 -5.88
N LEU A 60 -8.49 -6.90 -5.61
CA LEU A 60 -9.77 -6.48 -6.16
C LEU A 60 -9.55 -5.76 -7.49
N GLU A 61 -10.43 -6.01 -8.47
CA GLU A 61 -10.44 -5.25 -9.70
C GLU A 61 -10.97 -3.84 -9.42
N THR A 62 -10.16 -2.86 -9.75
CA THR A 62 -10.45 -1.42 -9.60
C THR A 62 -10.06 -0.69 -10.86
N THR A 63 -10.38 0.60 -10.94
CA THR A 63 -9.89 1.47 -12.00
C THR A 63 -8.62 2.17 -11.56
N PHE A 64 -7.64 2.27 -12.46
CA PHE A 64 -6.41 3.02 -12.28
C PHE A 64 -5.97 3.64 -13.62
N PHE A 65 -5.95 4.96 -13.70
CA PHE A 65 -5.77 5.73 -14.94
C PHE A 65 -6.75 5.34 -16.06
N GLY A 66 -8.01 5.10 -15.69
CA GLY A 66 -9.08 4.72 -16.63
C GLY A 66 -9.03 3.26 -17.10
N HIS A 67 -8.11 2.45 -16.60
CA HIS A 67 -7.95 1.05 -16.96
C HIS A 67 -8.16 0.13 -15.77
N LYS A 68 -8.66 -1.09 -16.03
CA LYS A 68 -8.82 -2.13 -15.01
C LYS A 68 -7.46 -2.54 -14.45
N ALA A 69 -7.35 -2.51 -13.13
CA ALA A 69 -6.12 -2.86 -12.43
C ALA A 69 -6.40 -3.64 -11.14
N MET A 70 -5.71 -4.77 -10.98
CA MET A 70 -5.81 -5.58 -9.76
C MET A 70 -5.06 -4.90 -8.63
N THR A 71 -5.78 -4.51 -7.57
CA THR A 71 -5.29 -3.70 -6.46
C THR A 71 -5.45 -4.45 -5.15
N THR A 72 -4.50 -4.29 -4.24
CA THR A 72 -4.60 -4.90 -2.90
C THR A 72 -5.77 -4.33 -2.12
N ALA A 73 -6.68 -5.20 -1.67
CA ALA A 73 -7.78 -4.83 -0.80
C ALA A 73 -7.43 -4.96 0.70
N ALA A 74 -6.22 -5.40 1.03
CA ALA A 74 -5.85 -5.67 2.42
C ALA A 74 -5.97 -4.46 3.35
N PRO A 75 -5.52 -3.23 3.01
CA PRO A 75 -5.72 -2.06 3.85
C PRO A 75 -7.20 -1.76 4.07
N ALA A 76 -8.02 -1.81 3.00
CA ALA A 76 -9.45 -1.58 3.08
C ALA A 76 -10.16 -2.61 3.96
N GLY A 77 -9.84 -3.90 3.80
CA GLY A 77 -10.38 -4.96 4.63
C GLY A 77 -10.04 -4.80 6.12
N LEU A 78 -8.83 -4.33 6.43
CA LEU A 78 -8.44 -4.02 7.81
C LEU A 78 -9.20 -2.81 8.35
N ALA A 79 -9.36 -1.75 7.54
CA ALA A 79 -10.11 -0.56 7.94
C ALA A 79 -11.57 -0.89 8.25
N VAL A 80 -12.26 -1.61 7.37
CA VAL A 80 -13.66 -2.02 7.56
C VAL A 80 -13.81 -2.95 8.76
N ARG A 81 -12.93 -3.94 8.89
CA ARG A 81 -13.06 -4.96 9.96
C ARG A 81 -12.73 -4.43 11.36
N TYR A 82 -11.80 -3.50 11.46
CA TYR A 82 -11.26 -3.04 12.76
C TYR A 82 -11.56 -1.57 13.07
N GLY A 83 -12.31 -0.88 12.20
CA GLY A 83 -12.63 0.54 12.37
C GLY A 83 -11.39 1.45 12.41
N VAL A 84 -10.30 1.06 11.73
CA VAL A 84 -9.06 1.84 11.74
C VAL A 84 -8.97 2.76 10.52
N PRO A 85 -8.54 4.02 10.69
CA PRO A 85 -8.41 4.95 9.58
C PRO A 85 -7.23 4.58 8.66
N ILE A 86 -7.37 4.89 7.37
CA ILE A 86 -6.27 4.84 6.40
C ILE A 86 -5.82 6.27 6.13
N TYR A 87 -4.57 6.59 6.42
CA TYR A 87 -3.96 7.88 6.08
C TYR A 87 -3.15 7.72 4.80
N PRO A 88 -3.59 8.27 3.66
CA PRO A 88 -2.79 8.31 2.44
C PRO A 88 -1.58 9.22 2.63
N ILE A 89 -0.39 8.70 2.36
CA ILE A 89 0.87 9.45 2.53
C ILE A 89 1.63 9.40 1.21
N SER A 90 2.11 10.55 0.76
CA SER A 90 3.03 10.65 -0.37
C SER A 90 4.36 11.24 0.04
N PHE A 91 5.41 10.82 -0.65
CA PHE A 91 6.76 11.34 -0.51
C PHE A 91 7.22 11.90 -1.84
N ARG A 92 7.75 13.11 -1.82
CA ARG A 92 8.29 13.77 -2.98
C ARG A 92 9.72 14.23 -2.70
N ARG A 93 10.66 13.88 -3.58
CA ARG A 93 12.03 14.39 -3.51
C ARG A 93 12.05 15.89 -3.82
N LEU A 94 12.83 16.63 -3.08
CA LEU A 94 12.99 18.08 -3.24
C LEU A 94 14.16 18.37 -4.16
N GLY A 95 13.87 18.57 -5.47
CA GLY A 95 14.88 18.83 -6.49
C GLY A 95 15.93 17.70 -6.57
N GLU A 96 17.19 18.05 -6.77
CA GLU A 96 18.33 17.11 -6.83
C GLU A 96 18.92 16.79 -5.45
N SER A 97 18.32 17.28 -4.38
CA SER A 97 18.79 17.07 -3.02
C SER A 97 18.45 15.66 -2.49
N THR A 98 19.00 15.30 -1.33
CA THR A 98 18.63 14.10 -0.58
C THR A 98 17.37 14.31 0.28
N GLY A 99 16.79 15.49 0.26
CA GLY A 99 15.60 15.85 1.03
C GLY A 99 14.30 15.35 0.40
N PHE A 100 13.33 15.05 1.24
CA PHE A 100 11.98 14.66 0.82
C PHE A 100 10.95 15.49 1.56
N ALA A 101 9.88 15.88 0.86
CA ALA A 101 8.66 16.36 1.47
C ALA A 101 7.72 15.16 1.69
N MET A 102 7.19 15.04 2.90
CA MET A 102 6.13 14.10 3.23
C MET A 102 4.81 14.86 3.33
N LYS A 103 3.79 14.37 2.67
CA LYS A 103 2.42 14.89 2.76
C LYS A 103 1.52 13.81 3.33
N VAL A 104 0.86 14.11 4.43
CA VAL A 104 -0.19 13.27 5.02
C VAL A 104 -1.53 13.87 4.63
N ASN A 105 -2.38 13.07 4.00
CA ASN A 105 -3.70 13.52 3.55
C ASN A 105 -4.78 13.14 4.58
N PRO A 106 -5.99 13.74 4.47
CA PRO A 106 -7.12 13.37 5.32
C PRO A 106 -7.38 11.87 5.30
N PRO A 107 -7.81 11.28 6.42
CA PRO A 107 -8.02 9.85 6.50
C PRO A 107 -9.20 9.40 5.63
N ILE A 108 -9.05 8.22 5.03
CA ILE A 108 -10.16 7.45 4.47
C ILE A 108 -10.73 6.63 5.62
N LEU A 109 -12.00 6.89 5.96
CA LEU A 109 -12.73 6.20 7.01
C LEU A 109 -13.69 5.19 6.38
N ALA A 110 -13.89 4.06 7.06
CA ALA A 110 -14.92 3.10 6.70
C ALA A 110 -16.29 3.54 7.23
N ASP A 111 -17.33 3.37 6.41
CA ASP A 111 -18.72 3.52 6.85
C ASP A 111 -19.16 2.19 7.48
N GLU A 112 -19.41 2.21 8.79
CA GLU A 112 -19.86 1.04 9.56
C GLU A 112 -21.25 0.53 9.14
N LYS A 113 -22.04 1.35 8.43
CA LYS A 113 -23.39 1.02 7.98
C LYS A 113 -23.44 0.47 6.57
N ALA A 114 -22.37 0.61 5.80
CA ALA A 114 -22.29 0.14 4.44
C ALA A 114 -22.14 -1.39 4.37
N ASP A 115 -22.51 -1.97 3.22
CA ASP A 115 -22.18 -3.37 2.94
C ASP A 115 -20.65 -3.54 2.95
N THR A 116 -20.20 -4.59 3.62
CA THR A 116 -18.77 -4.86 3.83
C THR A 116 -17.98 -4.94 2.52
N PHE A 117 -18.53 -5.61 1.50
CA PHE A 117 -17.82 -5.79 0.24
C PHE A 117 -17.80 -4.49 -0.58
N GLU A 118 -18.91 -3.79 -0.63
CA GLU A 118 -19.02 -2.50 -1.33
C GLU A 118 -18.10 -1.46 -0.70
N GLU A 119 -18.00 -1.47 0.63
CA GLU A 119 -17.16 -0.53 1.36
C GLU A 119 -15.66 -0.81 1.16
N ILE A 120 -15.27 -2.08 1.14
CA ILE A 120 -13.90 -2.49 0.78
C ILE A 120 -13.57 -2.02 -0.64
N ALA A 121 -14.51 -2.19 -1.58
CA ALA A 121 -14.32 -1.75 -2.96
C ALA A 121 -14.18 -0.22 -3.06
N ARG A 122 -15.05 0.53 -2.38
CA ARG A 122 -15.00 2.00 -2.32
C ARG A 122 -13.65 2.50 -1.77
N ILE A 123 -13.22 1.96 -0.65
CA ILE A 123 -11.94 2.37 -0.02
C ILE A 123 -10.76 1.99 -0.91
N THR A 124 -10.78 0.80 -1.54
CA THR A 124 -9.72 0.37 -2.45
C THR A 124 -9.64 1.30 -3.67
N GLN A 125 -10.79 1.72 -4.23
CA GLN A 125 -10.82 2.70 -5.30
C GLN A 125 -10.30 4.07 -4.84
N ALA A 126 -10.73 4.55 -3.68
CA ALA A 126 -10.27 5.83 -3.13
C ALA A 126 -8.75 5.89 -2.93
N MET A 127 -8.10 4.76 -2.57
CA MET A 127 -6.64 4.67 -2.52
C MET A 127 -6.01 4.84 -3.92
N ASN A 128 -6.61 4.25 -4.96
CA ASN A 128 -6.14 4.43 -6.34
C ASN A 128 -6.32 5.86 -6.82
N ASP A 129 -7.47 6.48 -6.55
CA ASP A 129 -7.76 7.87 -6.93
C ASP A 129 -6.74 8.84 -6.31
N PHE A 130 -6.39 8.60 -5.04
CA PHE A 130 -5.32 9.35 -4.39
C PHE A 130 -3.98 9.16 -5.11
N LEU A 131 -3.59 7.91 -5.40
CA LEU A 131 -2.33 7.61 -6.09
C LEU A 131 -2.29 8.25 -7.49
N GLU A 132 -3.38 8.19 -8.24
CA GLU A 132 -3.47 8.86 -9.54
C GLU A 132 -3.23 10.36 -9.44
N GLY A 133 -3.82 11.01 -8.44
CA GLY A 133 -3.63 12.44 -8.19
C GLY A 133 -2.17 12.81 -7.94
N GLU A 134 -1.50 12.06 -7.06
CA GLU A 134 -0.09 12.30 -6.74
C GLU A 134 0.84 11.98 -7.93
N ILE A 135 0.56 10.90 -8.66
CA ILE A 135 1.35 10.53 -9.86
C ILE A 135 1.16 11.56 -10.98
N ARG A 136 -0.07 12.04 -11.24
CA ARG A 136 -0.31 13.10 -12.23
C ARG A 136 0.41 14.40 -11.90
N ALA A 137 0.52 14.72 -10.61
CA ALA A 137 1.24 15.91 -10.16
C ALA A 137 2.76 15.77 -10.32
N HIS A 138 3.31 14.55 -10.19
CA HIS A 138 4.75 14.28 -10.22
C HIS A 138 5.06 12.94 -10.89
N PRO A 139 4.76 12.76 -12.20
CA PRO A 139 4.91 11.48 -12.89
C PRO A 139 6.35 10.99 -12.94
N GLU A 140 7.32 11.91 -12.94
CA GLU A 140 8.77 11.63 -12.92
C GLU A 140 9.25 10.99 -11.62
N GLN A 141 8.44 11.00 -10.57
CA GLN A 141 8.79 10.45 -9.26
C GLN A 141 8.12 9.09 -8.96
N TRP A 142 7.28 8.62 -9.87
CA TRP A 142 6.67 7.30 -9.71
C TRP A 142 7.57 6.20 -10.26
N PHE A 143 8.04 5.34 -9.36
CA PHE A 143 8.91 4.22 -9.69
C PHE A 143 8.12 3.03 -10.27
N TRP A 144 7.77 3.12 -11.53
CA TRP A 144 6.96 2.14 -12.24
C TRP A 144 7.81 1.03 -12.88
N LEU A 145 8.30 0.09 -12.06
CA LEU A 145 9.05 -1.09 -12.52
C LEU A 145 8.17 -2.28 -12.91
N HIS A 146 7.00 -2.39 -12.31
CA HIS A 146 6.11 -3.53 -12.51
C HIS A 146 4.91 -3.16 -13.38
N ASN A 147 4.47 -4.11 -14.23
CA ASN A 147 3.21 -3.94 -14.94
C ASN A 147 2.06 -3.77 -13.95
N ARG A 148 1.55 -2.56 -13.83
CA ARG A 148 0.42 -2.24 -12.94
C ARG A 148 -0.89 -2.78 -13.50
N TRP A 149 -1.00 -2.83 -14.83
CA TRP A 149 -2.17 -3.33 -15.54
C TRP A 149 -1.97 -4.75 -16.06
N PRO A 150 -3.06 -5.50 -16.37
CA PRO A 150 -2.94 -6.79 -17.06
C PRO A 150 -2.23 -6.61 -18.39
N LYS A 151 -1.44 -7.61 -18.79
CA LYS A 151 -0.92 -7.64 -20.16
C LYS A 151 -2.11 -7.79 -21.11
N HIS A 152 -2.21 -6.94 -22.13
CA HIS A 152 -3.13 -7.21 -23.22
C HIS A 152 -2.83 -8.59 -23.80
N PRO A 153 -3.85 -9.41 -24.07
CA PRO A 153 -3.60 -10.63 -24.83
C PRO A 153 -2.90 -10.22 -26.12
N LYS A 154 -1.82 -10.90 -26.45
CA LYS A 154 -1.19 -10.71 -27.76
C LYS A 154 -2.23 -11.10 -28.78
N VAL A 155 -2.64 -10.15 -29.62
CA VAL A 155 -3.47 -10.39 -30.80
C VAL A 155 -2.67 -11.23 -31.79
#